data_0b353a882d06944cf5d263efc2c2ef8a
#
_entry.id   0b353a882d06944cf5d263efc2c2ef8a
#
_cell.length_a   1.000
_cell.length_b   1.000
_cell.length_c   1.000
_cell.angle_alpha   90.00
_cell.angle_beta   90.00
_cell.angle_gamma   90.00
#
_symmetry.space_group_name_H-M   'P 1'
#
loop_
_entity.id
_entity.type
_entity.pdbx_description
1 polymer ?
#
loop_
_entity_poly.entity_id
_entity_poly.type
_entity_poly.pdbx_seq_one_letter_code
_entity_poly.pdbx_strand_id
1 'polypeptide(L)'
;MTSTNSVHVLGIGGSLREGSQSERAVRIALAGAAEVGVTTELIAGPELVLPFYDTALEERHEKAVRLVEAIRRADGLIVVSPGYHGALSGLVKNALDYVEDLRDDARPYLDGRAVGLAAVAFGWQAAVTTLEQLRTITHALRGWATPLGGSINTAETKFDEADGASDEKTVRTLRLIGSQVAEFALSRAGH
;
A
#
# COMPACT_ATOMS: atom_id res chain seq x y z
N MET A 1 -13.37 -29.88 -8.61
CA MET A 1 -12.08 -29.20 -8.48
C MET A 1 -12.41 -27.80 -8.00
N THR A 2 -12.33 -27.56 -6.70
CA THR A 2 -12.50 -26.24 -6.11
C THR A 2 -11.27 -25.43 -6.50
N SER A 3 -11.48 -24.43 -7.35
CA SER A 3 -10.47 -23.38 -7.60
C SER A 3 -10.14 -22.77 -6.23
N THR A 4 -9.01 -23.12 -5.65
CA THR A 4 -8.46 -22.40 -4.51
C THR A 4 -8.08 -21.02 -5.04
N ASN A 5 -8.97 -20.03 -4.85
CA ASN A 5 -8.66 -18.65 -5.13
C ASN A 5 -7.44 -18.30 -4.28
N SER A 6 -6.27 -18.15 -4.92
CA SER A 6 -5.05 -17.79 -4.20
C SER A 6 -5.23 -16.41 -3.62
N VAL A 7 -5.00 -16.27 -2.32
CA VAL A 7 -5.03 -14.98 -1.63
C VAL A 7 -4.06 -14.00 -2.30
N HIS A 8 -4.51 -12.78 -2.50
CA HIS A 8 -3.80 -11.77 -3.27
C HIS A 8 -3.57 -10.48 -2.47
N VAL A 9 -2.33 -9.99 -2.44
CA VAL A 9 -1.94 -8.75 -1.76
C VAL A 9 -1.45 -7.72 -2.78
N LEU A 10 -2.08 -6.54 -2.78
CA LEU A 10 -1.72 -5.42 -3.64
C LEU A 10 -0.83 -4.43 -2.89
N GLY A 11 0.33 -4.11 -3.47
CA GLY A 11 1.18 -3.00 -3.06
C GLY A 11 0.84 -1.72 -3.84
N ILE A 12 0.68 -0.62 -3.14
CA ILE A 12 0.48 0.71 -3.73
C ILE A 12 1.53 1.64 -3.14
N GLY A 13 2.26 2.34 -4.00
CA GLY A 13 3.19 3.30 -3.45
C GLY A 13 4.23 3.84 -4.40
N GLY A 14 5.10 4.63 -3.78
CA GLY A 14 6.17 5.28 -4.49
C GLY A 14 5.90 6.74 -4.81
N SER A 15 6.83 7.29 -5.54
CA SER A 15 6.76 8.62 -6.15
C SER A 15 6.74 8.46 -7.67
N LEU A 16 6.70 9.58 -8.40
CA LEU A 16 6.77 9.55 -9.87
C LEU A 16 8.04 8.91 -10.41
N ARG A 17 9.14 8.95 -9.63
CA ARG A 17 10.42 8.38 -10.03
C ARG A 17 10.41 6.87 -9.83
N GLU A 18 10.61 6.13 -10.89
CA GLU A 18 10.85 4.69 -10.88
C GLU A 18 12.05 4.34 -9.98
N GLY A 19 11.96 3.24 -9.24
CA GLY A 19 12.99 2.83 -8.28
C GLY A 19 13.16 3.80 -7.10
N SER A 20 12.14 4.58 -6.77
CA SER A 20 12.17 5.49 -5.61
C SER A 20 12.32 4.74 -4.29
N GLN A 21 12.79 5.42 -3.25
CA GLN A 21 12.94 4.81 -1.92
C GLN A 21 11.60 4.25 -1.38
N SER A 22 10.48 4.93 -1.65
CA SER A 22 9.16 4.45 -1.27
C SER A 22 8.69 3.25 -2.11
N GLU A 23 9.03 3.19 -3.39
CA GLU A 23 8.76 2.02 -4.21
C GLU A 23 9.56 0.80 -3.73
N ARG A 24 10.85 0.97 -3.41
CA ARG A 24 11.67 -0.10 -2.85
C ARG A 24 11.14 -0.60 -1.52
N ALA A 25 10.66 0.31 -0.66
CA ALA A 25 10.04 -0.07 0.61
C ALA A 25 8.79 -0.93 0.44
N VAL A 26 7.91 -0.60 -0.54
CA VAL A 26 6.73 -1.44 -0.79
C VAL A 26 7.11 -2.80 -1.37
N ARG A 27 8.15 -2.88 -2.23
CA ARG A 27 8.66 -4.17 -2.74
C ARG A 27 9.16 -5.09 -1.63
N ILE A 28 9.91 -4.55 -0.66
CA ILE A 28 10.37 -5.31 0.50
C ILE A 28 9.19 -5.85 1.33
N ALA A 29 8.16 -5.03 1.53
CA ALA A 29 6.97 -5.47 2.25
C ALA A 29 6.18 -6.54 1.47
N LEU A 30 6.04 -6.40 0.15
CA LEU A 30 5.42 -7.42 -0.71
C LEU A 30 6.21 -8.74 -0.69
N ALA A 31 7.56 -8.68 -0.63
CA ALA A 31 8.38 -9.88 -0.48
C ALA A 31 8.05 -10.61 0.84
N GLY A 32 7.84 -9.89 1.95
CA GLY A 32 7.40 -10.47 3.21
C GLY A 32 6.00 -11.11 3.12
N ALA A 33 5.09 -10.55 2.35
CA ALA A 33 3.79 -11.17 2.09
C ALA A 33 3.94 -12.45 1.24
N ALA A 34 4.75 -12.41 0.19
CA ALA A 34 5.00 -13.56 -0.68
C ALA A 34 5.62 -14.75 0.06
N GLU A 35 6.48 -14.51 1.06
CA GLU A 35 7.07 -15.55 1.93
C GLU A 35 6.01 -16.34 2.72
N VAL A 36 4.85 -15.75 2.98
CA VAL A 36 3.71 -16.41 3.63
C VAL A 36 2.91 -17.30 2.65
N GLY A 37 3.16 -17.18 1.34
CA GLY A 37 2.56 -18.02 0.31
C GLY A 37 1.39 -17.40 -0.43
N VAL A 38 1.22 -16.07 -0.37
CA VAL A 38 0.20 -15.33 -1.14
C VAL A 38 0.78 -14.80 -2.45
N THR A 39 -0.09 -14.50 -3.41
CA THR A 39 0.30 -13.80 -4.64
C THR A 39 0.38 -12.30 -4.38
N THR A 40 1.27 -11.61 -5.09
CA THR A 40 1.47 -10.17 -4.92
C THR A 40 1.44 -9.42 -6.25
N GLU A 41 0.97 -8.19 -6.21
CA GLU A 41 1.00 -7.24 -7.33
C GLU A 41 1.47 -5.88 -6.82
N LEU A 42 2.14 -5.11 -7.67
CA LEU A 42 2.57 -3.74 -7.35
C LEU A 42 2.02 -2.77 -8.39
N ILE A 43 1.38 -1.69 -7.92
CA ILE A 43 1.05 -0.50 -8.72
C ILE A 43 1.80 0.68 -8.12
N ALA A 44 2.76 1.22 -8.85
CA ALA A 44 3.66 2.25 -8.35
C ALA A 44 4.14 3.20 -9.46
N GLY A 45 4.77 4.28 -9.07
CA GLY A 45 5.43 5.21 -9.98
C GLY A 45 4.50 5.78 -11.05
N PRO A 46 4.86 5.66 -12.34
CA PRO A 46 4.06 6.20 -13.46
C PRO A 46 2.67 5.59 -13.60
N GLU A 47 2.41 4.40 -13.04
CA GLU A 47 1.08 3.79 -13.07
C GLU A 47 0.09 4.50 -12.17
N LEU A 48 0.57 5.23 -11.15
CA LEU A 48 -0.25 6.06 -10.25
C LEU A 48 -0.46 7.49 -10.76
N VAL A 49 0.05 7.83 -11.95
CA VAL A 49 -0.27 9.12 -12.59
C VAL A 49 -1.68 9.05 -13.15
N LEU A 50 -2.64 9.42 -12.31
CA LEU A 50 -4.07 9.43 -12.59
C LEU A 50 -4.57 10.88 -12.69
N PRO A 51 -5.61 11.18 -13.46
CA PRO A 51 -6.35 12.42 -13.29
C PRO A 51 -6.74 12.62 -11.82
N PHE A 52 -6.92 13.85 -11.38
CA PHE A 52 -7.48 14.07 -10.05
C PHE A 52 -8.86 13.42 -9.96
N TYR A 53 -9.11 12.73 -8.83
CA TYR A 53 -10.41 12.14 -8.57
C TYR A 53 -11.49 13.21 -8.59
N ASP A 54 -12.53 13.00 -9.38
CA ASP A 54 -13.67 13.88 -9.50
C ASP A 54 -14.96 13.04 -9.41
N THR A 55 -15.81 13.36 -8.46
CA THR A 55 -17.09 12.67 -8.25
C THR A 55 -18.10 12.92 -9.35
N ALA A 56 -17.93 13.98 -10.15
CA ALA A 56 -18.83 14.34 -11.24
C ALA A 56 -18.52 13.60 -12.55
N LEU A 57 -17.35 13.00 -12.68
CA LEU A 57 -16.96 12.26 -13.88
C LEU A 57 -17.41 10.80 -13.79
N GLU A 58 -18.30 10.39 -14.69
CA GLU A 58 -18.75 8.99 -14.81
C GLU A 58 -17.70 8.10 -15.48
N GLU A 59 -16.97 8.63 -16.47
CA GLU A 59 -15.92 7.87 -17.16
C GLU A 59 -14.58 8.02 -16.45
N ARG A 60 -13.94 6.89 -16.16
CA ARG A 60 -12.62 6.84 -15.54
C ARG A 60 -11.52 6.59 -16.56
N HIS A 61 -10.39 7.25 -16.38
CA HIS A 61 -9.17 6.96 -17.14
C HIS A 61 -8.75 5.48 -16.94
N GLU A 62 -8.22 4.84 -17.99
CA GLU A 62 -7.84 3.42 -17.99
C GLU A 62 -6.97 2.97 -16.79
N LYS A 63 -5.99 3.80 -16.39
CA LYS A 63 -5.15 3.53 -15.22
C LYS A 63 -5.94 3.57 -13.91
N ALA A 64 -6.94 4.45 -13.81
CA ALA A 64 -7.81 4.52 -12.64
C ALA A 64 -8.70 3.27 -12.57
N VAL A 65 -9.28 2.85 -13.69
CA VAL A 65 -10.02 1.58 -13.79
C VAL A 65 -9.13 0.42 -13.34
N ARG A 66 -7.90 0.33 -13.86
CA ARG A 66 -6.95 -0.72 -13.47
C ARG A 66 -6.65 -0.72 -11.97
N LEU A 67 -6.42 0.45 -11.37
CA LEU A 67 -6.19 0.58 -9.93
C LEU A 67 -7.39 0.11 -9.11
N VAL A 68 -8.60 0.59 -9.44
CA VAL A 68 -9.83 0.23 -8.74
C VAL A 68 -10.10 -1.28 -8.84
N GLU A 69 -9.91 -1.88 -10.01
CA GLU A 69 -10.05 -3.33 -10.21
C GLU A 69 -9.01 -4.13 -9.42
N ALA A 70 -7.76 -3.65 -9.36
CA ALA A 70 -6.72 -4.28 -8.56
C ALA A 70 -7.06 -4.24 -7.05
N ILE A 71 -7.57 -3.11 -6.56
CA ILE A 71 -8.02 -2.98 -5.16
C ILE A 71 -9.25 -3.88 -4.91
N ARG A 72 -10.21 -3.95 -5.86
CA ARG A 72 -11.42 -4.78 -5.73
C ARG A 72 -11.10 -6.24 -5.51
N ARG A 73 -10.16 -6.80 -6.28
CA ARG A 73 -9.80 -8.22 -6.18
C ARG A 73 -8.81 -8.54 -5.07
N ALA A 74 -8.11 -7.54 -4.51
CA ALA A 74 -7.14 -7.76 -3.45
C ALA A 74 -7.80 -8.21 -2.14
N ASP A 75 -7.15 -9.12 -1.42
CA ASP A 75 -7.55 -9.59 -0.08
C ASP A 75 -6.84 -8.82 1.03
N GLY A 76 -5.75 -8.15 0.70
CA GLY A 76 -5.00 -7.24 1.57
C GLY A 76 -4.23 -6.20 0.77
N LEU A 77 -3.85 -5.10 1.40
CA LEU A 77 -3.10 -4.02 0.77
C LEU A 77 -1.84 -3.69 1.57
N ILE A 78 -0.83 -3.23 0.86
CA ILE A 78 0.35 -2.56 1.44
C ILE A 78 0.44 -1.17 0.80
N VAL A 79 0.37 -0.11 1.60
CA VAL A 79 0.45 1.26 1.11
C VAL A 79 1.69 1.95 1.68
N VAL A 80 2.58 2.39 0.79
CA VAL A 80 3.78 3.13 1.17
C VAL A 80 3.79 4.49 0.49
N SER A 81 3.86 5.56 1.28
CA SER A 81 3.90 6.92 0.75
C SER A 81 5.21 7.61 1.08
N PRO A 82 5.79 8.38 0.14
CA PRO A 82 6.76 9.39 0.54
C PRO A 82 6.05 10.47 1.36
N GLY A 83 6.78 11.00 2.36
CA GLY A 83 6.32 12.13 3.17
C GLY A 83 6.85 13.45 2.61
N TYR A 84 5.94 14.32 2.17
CA TYR A 84 6.25 15.66 1.67
C TYR A 84 5.63 16.71 2.57
N HIS A 85 6.46 17.58 3.17
CA HIS A 85 5.99 18.66 4.05
C HIS A 85 5.06 18.19 5.18
N GLY A 86 5.34 17.01 5.74
CA GLY A 86 4.57 16.44 6.86
C GLY A 86 3.29 15.69 6.46
N ALA A 87 3.07 15.47 5.16
CA ALA A 87 1.88 14.75 4.65
C ALA A 87 2.26 13.66 3.64
N LEU A 88 1.32 12.72 3.40
CA LEU A 88 1.47 11.77 2.30
C LEU A 88 1.49 12.48 0.95
N SER A 89 2.10 11.84 -0.06
CA SER A 89 2.17 12.44 -1.40
C SER A 89 0.78 12.60 -2.02
N GLY A 90 0.58 13.67 -2.79
CA GLY A 90 -0.64 13.86 -3.57
C GLY A 90 -0.92 12.70 -4.53
N LEU A 91 0.13 12.04 -5.03
CA LEU A 91 0.02 10.86 -5.88
C LEU A 91 -0.68 9.70 -5.16
N VAL A 92 -0.22 9.35 -3.95
CA VAL A 92 -0.82 8.27 -3.14
C VAL A 92 -2.19 8.70 -2.63
N LYS A 93 -2.35 9.98 -2.22
CA LYS A 93 -3.66 10.48 -1.78
C LYS A 93 -4.69 10.35 -2.88
N ASN A 94 -4.38 10.81 -4.10
CA ASN A 94 -5.29 10.71 -5.24
C ASN A 94 -5.64 9.24 -5.57
N ALA A 95 -4.66 8.33 -5.51
CA ALA A 95 -4.93 6.91 -5.70
C ALA A 95 -5.91 6.34 -4.65
N LEU A 96 -5.79 6.78 -3.39
CA LEU A 96 -6.70 6.38 -2.32
C LEU A 96 -8.09 7.02 -2.44
N ASP A 97 -8.21 8.20 -3.08
CA ASP A 97 -9.51 8.81 -3.36
C ASP A 97 -10.33 8.00 -4.36
N TYR A 98 -9.69 7.31 -5.31
CA TYR A 98 -10.37 6.39 -6.22
C TYR A 98 -10.97 5.15 -5.54
N VAL A 99 -10.66 4.87 -4.28
CA VAL A 99 -11.34 3.83 -3.50
C VAL A 99 -12.83 4.15 -3.31
N GLU A 100 -13.24 5.41 -3.45
CA GLU A 100 -14.65 5.81 -3.46
C GLU A 100 -15.48 5.09 -4.53
N ASP A 101 -14.87 4.69 -5.64
CA ASP A 101 -15.54 3.94 -6.70
C ASP A 101 -15.94 2.51 -6.27
N LEU A 102 -15.46 2.04 -5.10
CA LEU A 102 -15.87 0.78 -4.47
C LEU A 102 -16.96 0.94 -3.42
N ARG A 103 -17.54 2.12 -3.26
CA ARG A 103 -18.53 2.42 -2.21
C ARG A 103 -19.70 1.46 -2.19
N ASP A 104 -20.21 1.09 -3.37
CA ASP A 104 -21.41 0.30 -3.54
C ASP A 104 -21.10 -1.19 -3.87
N ASP A 105 -19.84 -1.60 -3.77
CA ASP A 105 -19.41 -2.98 -3.97
C ASP A 105 -19.90 -3.90 -2.83
N ALA A 106 -19.90 -5.20 -3.06
CA ALA A 106 -20.19 -6.22 -2.04
C ALA A 106 -19.23 -6.14 -0.83
N ARG A 107 -17.99 -5.69 -1.06
CA ARG A 107 -17.01 -5.30 -0.03
C ARG A 107 -16.70 -3.80 -0.19
N PRO A 108 -17.49 -2.90 0.45
CA PRO A 108 -17.32 -1.46 0.26
C PRO A 108 -15.94 -0.98 0.67
N TYR A 109 -15.35 -0.11 -0.11
CA TYR A 109 -14.03 0.47 0.17
C TYR A 109 -12.96 -0.61 0.42
N LEU A 110 -12.39 -0.62 1.62
CA LEU A 110 -11.40 -1.62 2.07
C LEU A 110 -11.97 -2.57 3.14
N ASP A 111 -13.28 -2.70 3.23
CA ASP A 111 -13.91 -3.55 4.25
C ASP A 111 -13.39 -4.98 4.18
N GLY A 112 -13.07 -5.53 5.36
CA GLY A 112 -12.54 -6.88 5.49
C GLY A 112 -11.08 -7.06 5.05
N ARG A 113 -10.36 -6.00 4.65
CA ARG A 113 -8.95 -6.06 4.21
C ARG A 113 -8.00 -5.53 5.27
N ALA A 114 -6.92 -6.25 5.54
CA ALA A 114 -5.77 -5.71 6.26
C ALA A 114 -4.97 -4.76 5.35
N VAL A 115 -4.47 -3.68 5.94
CA VAL A 115 -3.66 -2.69 5.23
C VAL A 115 -2.35 -2.46 5.99
N GLY A 116 -1.25 -2.91 5.41
CA GLY A 116 0.10 -2.63 5.88
C GLY A 116 0.54 -1.23 5.45
N LEU A 117 1.10 -0.46 6.37
CA LEU A 117 1.38 0.96 6.13
C LEU A 117 2.84 1.30 6.41
N ALA A 118 3.46 2.05 5.51
CA ALA A 118 4.75 2.67 5.77
C ALA A 118 4.87 4.07 5.14
N ALA A 119 5.69 4.89 5.76
CA ALA A 119 6.02 6.23 5.29
C ALA A 119 7.54 6.40 5.17
N VAL A 120 7.97 7.01 4.09
CA VAL A 120 9.39 7.24 3.76
C VAL A 120 9.62 8.72 3.59
N ALA A 121 10.41 9.35 4.46
CA ALA A 121 10.65 10.79 4.41
C ALA A 121 12.06 11.16 4.86
N PHE A 122 12.52 12.35 4.47
CA PHE A 122 13.75 12.92 4.98
C PHE A 122 13.48 13.57 6.35
N GLY A 123 13.67 12.80 7.41
CA GLY A 123 13.45 13.20 8.80
C GLY A 123 12.27 12.49 9.48
N TRP A 124 12.44 12.25 10.78
CA TRP A 124 11.51 11.47 11.58
C TRP A 124 10.11 12.10 11.70
N GLN A 125 10.05 13.42 11.87
CA GLN A 125 8.77 14.13 12.01
C GLN A 125 7.87 13.84 10.79
N ALA A 126 8.38 14.04 9.58
CA ALA A 126 7.60 13.84 8.36
C ALA A 126 7.24 12.35 8.17
N ALA A 127 8.13 11.42 8.51
CA ALA A 127 7.84 9.98 8.41
C ALA A 127 6.71 9.58 9.36
N VAL A 128 6.75 10.03 10.61
CA VAL A 128 5.72 9.70 11.62
C VAL A 128 4.38 10.33 11.27
N THR A 129 4.34 11.64 10.96
CA THR A 129 3.07 12.31 10.63
C THR A 129 2.42 11.75 9.37
N THR A 130 3.22 11.36 8.37
CA THR A 130 2.70 10.70 7.16
C THR A 130 2.10 9.33 7.47
N LEU A 131 2.75 8.53 8.32
CA LEU A 131 2.22 7.23 8.75
C LEU A 131 0.87 7.39 9.48
N GLU A 132 0.75 8.36 10.37
CA GLU A 132 -0.52 8.62 11.08
C GLU A 132 -1.64 9.03 10.14
N GLN A 133 -1.35 9.81 9.10
CA GLN A 133 -2.34 10.14 8.07
C GLN A 133 -2.78 8.92 7.29
N LEU A 134 -1.85 8.02 6.90
CA LEU A 134 -2.20 6.76 6.25
C LEU A 134 -3.11 5.89 7.13
N ARG A 135 -2.87 5.83 8.45
CA ARG A 135 -3.74 5.14 9.41
C ARG A 135 -5.14 5.74 9.44
N THR A 136 -5.23 7.07 9.50
CA THR A 136 -6.49 7.80 9.51
C THR A 136 -7.30 7.54 8.23
N ILE A 137 -6.66 7.59 7.06
CA ILE A 137 -7.30 7.33 5.77
C ILE A 137 -7.74 5.86 5.67
N THR A 138 -6.89 4.92 6.08
CA THR A 138 -7.25 3.50 6.10
C THR A 138 -8.47 3.23 6.95
N HIS A 139 -8.55 3.84 8.13
CA HIS A 139 -9.72 3.74 9.01
C HIS A 139 -10.98 4.34 8.35
N ALA A 140 -10.87 5.52 7.74
CA ALA A 140 -11.97 6.16 7.03
C ALA A 140 -12.50 5.29 5.87
N LEU A 141 -11.60 4.56 5.20
CA LEU A 141 -11.92 3.60 4.14
C LEU A 141 -12.32 2.21 4.66
N ARG A 142 -12.58 2.04 5.97
CA ARG A 142 -13.01 0.78 6.63
C ARG A 142 -11.96 -0.34 6.57
N GLY A 143 -10.69 -0.03 6.28
CA GLY A 143 -9.60 -1.00 6.29
C GLY A 143 -9.05 -1.27 7.69
N TRP A 144 -8.45 -2.43 7.89
CA TRP A 144 -7.80 -2.84 9.12
C TRP A 144 -6.30 -2.54 9.04
N ALA A 145 -5.88 -1.37 9.54
CA ALA A 145 -4.45 -1.08 9.61
C ALA A 145 -3.74 -2.13 10.48
N THR A 146 -2.65 -2.71 9.95
CA THR A 146 -1.84 -3.66 10.74
C THR A 146 -1.29 -2.98 12.00
N PRO A 147 -1.10 -3.73 13.11
CA PRO A 147 -0.56 -3.17 14.34
C PRO A 147 0.80 -2.51 14.13
N LEU A 148 1.66 -3.12 13.32
CA LEU A 148 2.96 -2.57 12.96
C LEU A 148 2.83 -1.66 11.73
N GLY A 149 3.39 -0.44 11.84
CA GLY A 149 3.59 0.46 10.71
C GLY A 149 5.04 0.92 10.62
N GLY A 150 5.52 1.26 9.43
CA GLY A 150 6.90 1.66 9.17
C GLY A 150 7.05 3.18 9.04
N SER A 151 7.80 3.83 9.93
CA SER A 151 8.30 5.20 9.72
C SER A 151 9.78 5.13 9.38
N ILE A 152 10.16 5.57 8.18
CA ILE A 152 11.52 5.40 7.65
C ILE A 152 12.13 6.76 7.35
N ASN A 153 13.24 7.06 8.05
CA ASN A 153 14.01 8.27 7.84
C ASN A 153 15.10 8.04 6.79
N THR A 154 14.96 8.60 5.60
CA THR A 154 15.94 8.45 4.51
C THR A 154 17.22 9.28 4.70
N ALA A 155 17.33 10.09 5.74
CA ALA A 155 18.61 10.64 6.16
C ALA A 155 19.54 9.54 6.74
N GLU A 156 18.96 8.51 7.36
CA GLU A 156 19.66 7.43 8.05
C GLU A 156 19.63 6.11 7.26
N THR A 157 18.48 5.77 6.66
CA THR A 157 18.27 4.52 5.93
C THR A 157 18.23 4.77 4.42
N LYS A 158 19.00 4.01 3.65
CA LYS A 158 18.98 4.00 2.18
C LYS A 158 18.56 2.62 1.70
N PHE A 159 17.64 2.59 0.76
CA PHE A 159 17.28 1.38 0.04
C PHE A 159 18.17 1.21 -1.19
N ASP A 160 18.56 -0.02 -1.48
CA ASP A 160 19.37 -0.40 -2.64
C ASP A 160 18.54 -1.00 -3.77
N GLU A 161 19.21 -1.33 -4.89
CA GLU A 161 18.57 -1.89 -6.08
C GLU A 161 18.19 -3.36 -5.95
N ALA A 162 18.74 -4.05 -4.95
CA ALA A 162 18.44 -5.46 -4.67
C ALA A 162 17.28 -5.64 -3.67
N ASP A 163 16.43 -4.61 -3.51
CA ASP A 163 15.34 -4.58 -2.52
C ASP A 163 15.85 -4.85 -1.09
N GLY A 164 17.02 -4.33 -0.78
CA GLY A 164 17.62 -4.26 0.54
C GLY A 164 17.61 -2.84 1.11
N ALA A 165 18.12 -2.67 2.32
CA ALA A 165 18.36 -1.38 2.93
C ALA A 165 19.63 -1.40 3.79
N SER A 166 20.24 -0.23 3.97
CA SER A 166 21.43 -0.05 4.83
C SER A 166 21.19 -0.41 6.30
N ASP A 167 19.93 -0.53 6.70
CA ASP A 167 19.50 -0.92 8.03
C ASP A 167 18.62 -2.17 7.96
N GLU A 168 19.15 -3.30 8.43
CA GLU A 168 18.44 -4.59 8.48
C GLU A 168 17.16 -4.55 9.32
N LYS A 169 17.07 -3.68 10.33
CA LYS A 169 15.87 -3.53 11.14
C LYS A 169 14.71 -2.99 10.28
N THR A 170 15.01 -2.05 9.40
CA THR A 170 14.01 -1.53 8.44
C THR A 170 13.53 -2.64 7.51
N VAL A 171 14.43 -3.46 6.95
CA VAL A 171 14.04 -4.59 6.09
C VAL A 171 13.14 -5.58 6.85
N ARG A 172 13.53 -5.98 8.07
CA ARG A 172 12.72 -6.87 8.91
C ARG A 172 11.35 -6.27 9.24
N THR A 173 11.29 -4.97 9.55
CA THR A 173 10.03 -4.27 9.83
C THR A 173 9.10 -4.30 8.62
N LEU A 174 9.60 -3.97 7.44
CA LEU A 174 8.79 -3.98 6.22
C LEU A 174 8.30 -5.38 5.85
N ARG A 175 9.16 -6.40 5.93
CA ARG A 175 8.76 -7.80 5.71
C ARG A 175 7.67 -8.23 6.69
N LEU A 176 7.82 -7.89 7.97
CA LEU A 176 6.82 -8.21 8.99
C LEU A 176 5.47 -7.52 8.73
N ILE A 177 5.47 -6.27 8.25
CA ILE A 177 4.23 -5.60 7.80
C ILE A 177 3.56 -6.41 6.70
N GLY A 178 4.32 -6.86 5.71
CA GLY A 178 3.79 -7.70 4.63
C GLY A 178 3.24 -9.05 5.12
N SER A 179 3.98 -9.72 6.00
CA SER A 179 3.53 -10.98 6.63
C SER A 179 2.22 -10.81 7.39
N GLN A 180 2.08 -9.75 8.19
CA GLN A 180 0.84 -9.46 8.93
C GLN A 180 -0.36 -9.27 8.00
N VAL A 181 -0.18 -8.60 6.86
CA VAL A 181 -1.26 -8.46 5.85
C VAL A 181 -1.64 -9.81 5.28
N ALA A 182 -0.65 -10.62 4.86
CA ALA A 182 -0.88 -11.92 4.25
C ALA A 182 -1.54 -12.91 5.22
N GLU A 183 -1.07 -13.00 6.45
CA GLU A 183 -1.62 -13.86 7.50
C GLU A 183 -3.08 -13.51 7.82
N PHE A 184 -3.40 -12.21 7.92
CA PHE A 184 -4.78 -11.78 8.11
C PHE A 184 -5.67 -12.17 6.92
N ALA A 185 -5.21 -11.94 5.70
CA ALA A 185 -5.94 -12.27 4.48
C ALA A 185 -6.19 -13.79 4.38
N LEU A 186 -5.18 -14.62 4.67
CA LEU A 186 -5.32 -16.08 4.71
C LEU A 186 -6.32 -16.54 5.77
N SER A 187 -6.29 -15.94 6.97
CA SER A 187 -7.21 -16.30 8.04
C SER A 187 -8.68 -16.04 7.67
N ARG A 188 -8.92 -15.00 6.85
CA ARG A 188 -10.28 -14.68 6.38
C ARG A 188 -10.72 -15.51 5.17
N ALA A 189 -9.80 -15.98 4.36
CA ALA A 189 -10.11 -16.84 3.21
C ALA A 189 -10.44 -18.28 3.63
N GLY A 190 -10.02 -18.72 4.83
CA GLY A 190 -10.30 -20.04 5.39
C GLY A 190 -11.65 -20.16 6.13
N HIS A 191 -12.41 -19.09 6.17
CA HIS A 191 -13.74 -19.01 6.77
C HIS A 191 -14.77 -18.59 5.73
#